data_f8e85dab3e0f8507343ca48be3e907c7
#
_entry.id   f8e85dab3e0f8507343ca48be3e907c7
#
_cell.length_a   1.000
_cell.length_b   1.000
_cell.length_c   1.000
_cell.angle_alpha   90.00
_cell.angle_beta   90.00
_cell.angle_gamma   90.00
#
_symmetry.space_group_name_H-M   'P 1'
#
loop_
_entity.id
_entity.type
_entity.pdbx_description
1 polymer ?
#
loop_
_entity_poly.entity_id
_entity_poly.type
_entity_poly.pdbx_seq_one_letter_code
_entity_poly.pdbx_strand_id
1 'polypeptide(L)'
;SNWGYYNGKVRTARVRKTHEPIAILKYDFTPESQKFSASATVLYRFGKNGYTALDWYDAPDPRPDYYRNLPSYFYMDNTDYNRRNFAKYAWAKEAWETDLPSTTHINWDRLYAVNSLNSTASGNRSKYVIEERRVDQNDLNFAVNAKWNPVKFLTVNGGLSYKWNRTEYYKILDDLLGGDYYVNIDQFAERDFAAYPTMIQNDLDYYLRNGAAQTLAQGDKYGYDYYAHVRRAEAWASGRFT
;
A
#
# COMPACT_ATOMS: atom_id res chain seq x y z
N SER A 1 -10.97 -8.29 -12.01
CA SER A 1 -10.09 -9.38 -11.57
C SER A 1 -8.65 -8.87 -11.37
N ASN A 2 -7.96 -9.40 -10.35
CA ASN A 2 -6.58 -8.99 -10.01
C ASN A 2 -5.60 -10.17 -10.11
N TRP A 3 -6.00 -11.26 -10.76
CA TRP A 3 -5.21 -12.47 -10.88
C TRP A 3 -5.32 -13.08 -12.28
N GLY A 4 -4.44 -14.00 -12.59
CA GLY A 4 -4.42 -14.78 -13.82
C GLY A 4 -3.41 -15.90 -13.74
N TYR A 5 -3.16 -16.58 -14.84
CA TYR A 5 -2.16 -17.66 -14.91
C TYR A 5 -0.86 -17.13 -15.52
N TYR A 6 0.27 -17.55 -14.94
CA TYR A 6 1.60 -17.32 -15.46
C TYR A 6 2.45 -18.58 -15.27
N ASN A 7 3.00 -19.12 -16.36
CA ASN A 7 3.74 -20.38 -16.36
C ASN A 7 2.98 -21.53 -15.67
N GLY A 8 1.66 -21.65 -15.93
CA GLY A 8 0.79 -22.69 -15.39
C GLY A 8 0.44 -22.54 -13.91
N LYS A 9 0.84 -21.43 -13.25
CA LYS A 9 0.53 -21.12 -11.85
C LYS A 9 -0.34 -19.90 -11.73
N VAL A 10 -1.19 -19.87 -10.69
CA VAL A 10 -1.96 -18.67 -10.34
C VAL A 10 -1.01 -17.59 -9.85
N ARG A 11 -1.13 -16.40 -10.43
CA ARG A 11 -0.43 -15.18 -10.01
C ARG A 11 -1.45 -14.07 -9.79
N THR A 12 -1.32 -13.37 -8.66
CA THR A 12 -2.15 -12.20 -8.34
C THR A 12 -1.31 -10.93 -8.31
N ALA A 13 -1.90 -9.83 -8.79
CA ALA A 13 -1.30 -8.50 -8.69
C ALA A 13 -1.48 -7.91 -7.28
N ARG A 14 -2.42 -8.45 -6.49
CA ARG A 14 -2.73 -7.93 -5.16
C ARG A 14 -2.35 -8.94 -4.08
N VAL A 15 -1.18 -8.72 -3.50
CA VAL A 15 -0.65 -9.50 -2.38
C VAL A 15 -0.53 -8.60 -1.17
N ARG A 16 -1.03 -9.04 -0.04
CA ARG A 16 -0.79 -8.39 1.25
C ARG A 16 0.34 -9.10 1.98
N LYS A 17 1.37 -8.34 2.36
CA LYS A 17 2.54 -8.82 3.10
C LYS A 17 2.51 -8.13 4.47
N THR A 18 2.25 -8.89 5.54
CA THR A 18 2.18 -8.35 6.90
C THR A 18 3.11 -9.13 7.81
N HIS A 19 3.98 -8.41 8.50
CA HIS A 19 4.85 -8.94 9.55
C HIS A 19 4.98 -7.89 10.66
N GLU A 20 4.20 -8.05 11.74
CA GLU A 20 4.06 -7.07 12.82
C GLU A 20 4.20 -7.75 14.19
N PRO A 21 5.41 -8.20 14.59
CA PRO A 21 5.62 -8.79 15.90
C PRO A 21 5.41 -7.78 17.03
N ILE A 22 4.90 -8.30 18.15
CA ILE A 22 4.61 -7.53 19.37
C ILE A 22 5.32 -8.22 20.53
N ALA A 23 6.08 -7.43 21.31
CA ALA A 23 6.65 -7.84 22.57
C ALA A 23 5.98 -7.06 23.71
N ILE A 24 5.58 -7.76 24.77
CA ILE A 24 4.97 -7.16 25.95
C ILE A 24 5.73 -7.65 27.18
N LEU A 25 6.19 -6.68 28.00
CA LEU A 25 6.74 -6.95 29.32
C LEU A 25 5.84 -6.28 30.36
N LYS A 26 5.36 -7.06 31.32
CA LYS A 26 4.56 -6.57 32.44
C LYS A 26 5.24 -6.92 33.75
N TYR A 27 5.28 -5.98 34.66
CA TYR A 27 5.73 -6.16 36.02
C TYR A 27 4.64 -5.71 37.01
N ASP A 28 4.24 -6.60 37.92
CA ASP A 28 3.27 -6.31 38.98
C ASP A 28 4.00 -6.32 40.32
N PHE A 29 3.83 -5.26 41.10
CA PHE A 29 4.37 -5.11 42.44
C PHE A 29 3.23 -5.01 43.45
N THR A 30 3.16 -5.97 44.37
CA THR A 30 2.18 -6.00 45.47
C THR A 30 2.91 -6.41 46.75
N PRO A 31 3.23 -5.45 47.67
CA PRO A 31 3.88 -5.77 48.92
C PRO A 31 2.91 -6.47 49.89
N GLU A 32 3.45 -7.19 50.90
CA GLU A 32 2.68 -7.95 51.89
C GLU A 32 1.63 -7.11 52.62
N SER A 33 1.89 -5.79 52.82
CA SER A 33 0.96 -4.88 53.48
C SER A 33 -0.33 -4.66 52.71
N GLN A 34 -0.37 -4.97 51.42
CA GLN A 34 -1.49 -4.76 50.47
C GLN A 34 -2.06 -3.34 50.42
N LYS A 35 -1.41 -2.40 51.11
CA LYS A 35 -1.81 -0.97 51.12
C LYS A 35 -1.46 -0.27 49.80
N PHE A 36 -0.51 -0.80 49.09
CA PHE A 36 -0.05 -0.27 47.80
C PHE A 36 0.09 -1.42 46.80
N SER A 37 -0.26 -1.17 45.56
CA SER A 37 0.08 -2.03 44.44
C SER A 37 0.37 -1.18 43.20
N ALA A 38 1.27 -1.61 42.39
CA ALA A 38 1.60 -0.98 41.12
C ALA A 38 1.82 -1.98 40.02
N SER A 39 1.51 -1.61 38.81
CA SER A 39 1.86 -2.37 37.61
C SER A 39 2.52 -1.47 36.59
N ALA A 40 3.56 -1.97 35.94
CA ALA A 40 4.22 -1.33 34.81
C ALA A 40 4.16 -2.24 33.60
N THR A 41 3.81 -1.69 32.45
CA THR A 41 3.75 -2.43 31.21
C THR A 41 4.51 -1.67 30.13
N VAL A 42 5.36 -2.39 29.39
CA VAL A 42 6.01 -1.93 28.17
C VAL A 42 5.53 -2.79 27.04
N LEU A 43 5.03 -2.17 25.97
CA LEU A 43 4.70 -2.83 24.73
C LEU A 43 5.55 -2.23 23.61
N TYR A 44 6.23 -3.08 22.88
CA TYR A 44 6.92 -2.68 21.66
C TYR A 44 6.40 -3.50 20.48
N ARG A 45 5.93 -2.81 19.45
CA ARG A 45 5.51 -3.37 18.18
C ARG A 45 6.35 -2.74 17.08
N PHE A 46 6.90 -3.58 16.23
CA PHE A 46 7.58 -3.14 15.03
C PHE A 46 7.11 -3.98 13.85
N GLY A 47 7.22 -3.45 12.64
CA GLY A 47 6.83 -4.29 11.53
C GLY A 47 6.60 -3.57 10.24
N LYS A 48 6.23 -4.40 9.29
CA LYS A 48 6.04 -4.07 7.88
C LYS A 48 4.67 -4.53 7.45
N ASN A 49 3.92 -3.62 6.83
CA ASN A 49 2.64 -3.93 6.23
C ASN A 49 2.63 -3.36 4.82
N GLY A 50 2.58 -4.23 3.82
CA GLY A 50 2.58 -3.85 2.43
C GLY A 50 1.45 -4.49 1.65
N TYR A 51 1.04 -3.86 0.58
CA TYR A 51 0.17 -4.46 -0.42
C TYR A 51 0.59 -4.06 -1.81
N THR A 52 0.56 -5.04 -2.73
CA THR A 52 0.96 -4.85 -4.10
C THR A 52 -0.21 -4.43 -4.98
N ALA A 53 0.08 -3.76 -6.08
CA ALA A 53 -0.87 -3.44 -7.13
C ALA A 53 -0.15 -3.32 -8.49
N LEU A 54 -0.90 -3.53 -9.58
CA LEU A 54 -0.43 -3.16 -10.92
C LEU A 54 -0.38 -1.63 -11.03
N ASP A 55 0.69 -1.13 -11.61
CA ASP A 55 0.86 0.23 -12.10
C ASP A 55 1.35 0.17 -13.55
N TRP A 56 1.02 1.20 -14.35
CA TRP A 56 1.41 1.24 -15.77
C TRP A 56 1.55 2.66 -16.28
N TYR A 57 2.40 2.81 -17.26
CA TYR A 57 2.64 4.06 -17.95
C TYR A 57 2.74 3.81 -19.47
N ASP A 58 2.11 4.70 -20.25
CA ASP A 58 2.07 4.64 -21.72
C ASP A 58 1.63 3.26 -22.26
N ALA A 59 0.60 2.69 -21.63
CA ALA A 59 0.02 1.39 -22.01
C ALA A 59 -1.47 1.32 -21.65
N PRO A 60 -2.25 0.47 -22.33
CA PRO A 60 -3.64 0.22 -21.97
C PRO A 60 -3.79 -0.35 -20.57
N ASP A 61 -4.92 -0.06 -19.92
CA ASP A 61 -5.27 -0.66 -18.62
C ASP A 61 -5.25 -2.18 -18.71
N PRO A 62 -4.41 -2.87 -17.92
CA PRO A 62 -4.25 -4.32 -18.00
C PRO A 62 -5.33 -5.10 -17.25
N ARG A 63 -6.21 -4.42 -16.54
CA ARG A 63 -7.22 -5.06 -15.71
C ARG A 63 -8.38 -5.57 -16.56
N PRO A 64 -8.77 -6.85 -16.42
CA PRO A 64 -9.92 -7.39 -17.13
C PRO A 64 -11.21 -6.64 -16.87
N ASP A 65 -11.42 -6.18 -15.63
CA ASP A 65 -12.60 -5.44 -15.17
C ASP A 65 -12.55 -3.93 -15.47
N TYR A 66 -11.62 -3.48 -16.32
CA TYR A 66 -11.64 -2.13 -16.83
C TYR A 66 -12.95 -1.88 -17.62
N TYR A 67 -13.64 -0.78 -17.33
CA TYR A 67 -15.02 -0.55 -17.81
C TYR A 67 -15.21 -0.71 -19.32
N ARG A 68 -14.15 -0.46 -20.14
CA ARG A 68 -14.20 -0.65 -21.60
C ARG A 68 -14.18 -2.11 -22.04
N ASN A 69 -13.88 -3.03 -21.15
CA ASN A 69 -13.88 -4.49 -21.41
C ASN A 69 -15.19 -5.14 -20.97
N LEU A 70 -16.05 -4.40 -20.27
CA LEU A 70 -17.29 -4.94 -19.74
C LEU A 70 -18.43 -4.92 -20.76
N PRO A 71 -19.40 -5.87 -20.68
CA PRO A 71 -20.54 -5.91 -21.58
C PRO A 71 -21.31 -4.60 -21.65
N SER A 72 -21.50 -3.92 -20.52
CA SER A 72 -22.20 -2.65 -20.44
C SER A 72 -21.61 -1.53 -21.29
N TYR A 73 -20.32 -1.60 -21.60
CA TYR A 73 -19.67 -0.63 -22.49
C TYR A 73 -20.17 -0.72 -23.93
N PHE A 74 -20.56 -1.90 -24.38
CA PHE A 74 -21.03 -2.20 -25.75
C PHE A 74 -22.56 -2.29 -25.84
N TYR A 75 -23.28 -2.06 -24.75
CA TYR A 75 -24.71 -2.28 -24.70
C TYR A 75 -25.48 -1.37 -25.67
N MET A 76 -26.56 -1.90 -26.24
CA MET A 76 -27.33 -1.23 -27.31
C MET A 76 -27.96 0.10 -26.88
N ASP A 77 -28.29 0.24 -25.59
CA ASP A 77 -28.89 1.48 -25.04
C ASP A 77 -27.85 2.55 -24.72
N ASN A 78 -26.56 2.29 -24.96
CA ASN A 78 -25.56 3.31 -24.81
C ASN A 78 -25.86 4.50 -25.72
N THR A 79 -25.90 5.72 -25.17
CA THR A 79 -26.17 6.95 -25.92
C THR A 79 -25.09 7.29 -26.94
N ASP A 80 -23.86 6.81 -26.72
CA ASP A 80 -22.79 6.93 -27.69
C ASP A 80 -22.92 5.84 -28.76
N TYR A 81 -23.39 6.21 -29.95
CA TYR A 81 -23.59 5.32 -31.08
C TYR A 81 -22.35 4.51 -31.44
N ASN A 82 -21.14 5.10 -31.32
CA ASN A 82 -19.88 4.41 -31.66
C ASN A 82 -19.55 3.24 -30.70
N ARG A 83 -20.16 3.22 -29.53
CA ARG A 83 -19.98 2.15 -28.53
C ARG A 83 -21.04 1.05 -28.65
N ARG A 84 -22.12 1.28 -29.37
CA ARG A 84 -23.19 0.29 -29.57
C ARG A 84 -22.69 -0.80 -30.50
N ASN A 85 -22.40 -1.98 -29.96
CA ASN A 85 -21.96 -3.13 -30.73
C ASN A 85 -22.54 -4.43 -30.16
N PHE A 86 -23.63 -4.89 -30.75
CA PHE A 86 -24.36 -6.07 -30.27
C PHE A 86 -23.48 -7.33 -30.27
N ALA A 87 -22.66 -7.54 -31.28
CA ALA A 87 -21.78 -8.70 -31.36
C ALA A 87 -20.71 -8.67 -30.24
N LYS A 88 -20.11 -7.51 -30.00
CA LYS A 88 -19.16 -7.33 -28.90
C LYS A 88 -19.83 -7.44 -27.54
N TYR A 89 -21.04 -6.94 -27.40
CA TYR A 89 -21.84 -7.11 -26.18
C TYR A 89 -22.10 -8.58 -25.89
N ALA A 90 -22.62 -9.33 -26.87
CA ALA A 90 -22.93 -10.74 -26.71
C ALA A 90 -21.68 -11.56 -26.37
N TRP A 91 -20.58 -11.32 -27.09
CA TRP A 91 -19.29 -11.95 -26.82
C TRP A 91 -18.75 -11.62 -25.42
N ALA A 92 -18.73 -10.34 -25.04
CA ALA A 92 -18.25 -9.93 -23.72
C ALA A 92 -19.11 -10.52 -22.61
N LYS A 93 -20.44 -10.53 -22.78
CA LYS A 93 -21.38 -11.14 -21.83
C LYS A 93 -21.08 -12.63 -21.64
N GLU A 94 -20.99 -13.39 -22.73
CA GLU A 94 -20.68 -14.81 -22.70
C GLU A 94 -19.32 -15.07 -22.03
N ALA A 95 -18.29 -14.29 -22.38
CA ALA A 95 -16.96 -14.44 -21.81
C ALA A 95 -16.94 -14.24 -20.28
N TRP A 96 -17.74 -13.31 -19.75
CA TRP A 96 -17.86 -13.09 -18.31
C TRP A 96 -18.75 -14.13 -17.62
N GLU A 97 -19.81 -14.59 -18.25
CA GLU A 97 -20.69 -15.64 -17.72
C GLU A 97 -20.00 -17.01 -17.67
N THR A 98 -19.12 -17.31 -18.63
CA THR A 98 -18.37 -18.57 -18.70
C THR A 98 -16.99 -18.52 -18.05
N ASP A 99 -16.63 -17.37 -17.46
CA ASP A 99 -15.28 -17.12 -16.89
C ASP A 99 -14.14 -17.46 -17.86
N LEU A 100 -14.23 -16.92 -19.09
CA LEU A 100 -13.22 -17.15 -20.14
C LEU A 100 -11.86 -16.53 -19.72
N PRO A 101 -10.81 -17.33 -19.40
CA PRO A 101 -9.57 -16.82 -18.80
C PRO A 101 -8.86 -15.73 -19.60
N SER A 102 -8.93 -15.80 -20.94
CA SER A 102 -8.33 -14.78 -21.81
C SER A 102 -8.96 -13.40 -21.68
N THR A 103 -10.17 -13.31 -21.10
CA THR A 103 -10.94 -12.08 -20.97
C THR A 103 -11.13 -11.66 -19.51
N THR A 104 -11.33 -12.62 -18.60
CA THR A 104 -11.69 -12.37 -17.20
C THR A 104 -10.49 -12.34 -16.26
N HIS A 105 -9.32 -12.79 -16.74
CA HIS A 105 -8.08 -12.86 -15.97
C HIS A 105 -7.02 -11.91 -16.51
N ILE A 106 -6.04 -11.53 -15.66
CA ILE A 106 -4.86 -10.77 -16.09
C ILE A 106 -4.04 -11.65 -17.03
N ASN A 107 -3.75 -11.14 -18.22
CA ASN A 107 -2.86 -11.78 -19.16
C ASN A 107 -1.39 -11.42 -18.85
N TRP A 108 -0.79 -12.15 -17.90
CA TRP A 108 0.58 -11.93 -17.47
C TRP A 108 1.60 -12.07 -18.60
N ASP A 109 1.44 -13.08 -19.46
CA ASP A 109 2.35 -13.30 -20.60
C ASP A 109 2.41 -12.07 -21.50
N ARG A 110 1.25 -11.44 -21.74
CA ARG A 110 1.20 -10.19 -22.51
C ARG A 110 1.92 -9.05 -21.81
N LEU A 111 1.77 -8.89 -20.48
CA LEU A 111 2.46 -7.82 -19.74
C LEU A 111 3.97 -7.97 -19.83
N TYR A 112 4.47 -9.19 -19.64
CA TYR A 112 5.89 -9.52 -19.80
C TYR A 112 6.37 -9.29 -21.23
N ALA A 113 5.63 -9.74 -22.23
CA ALA A 113 6.00 -9.56 -23.63
C ALA A 113 6.08 -8.08 -24.03
N VAL A 114 5.12 -7.26 -23.59
CA VAL A 114 5.12 -5.81 -23.85
C VAL A 114 6.37 -5.15 -23.25
N ASN A 115 6.74 -5.49 -22.03
CA ASN A 115 7.93 -4.93 -21.38
C ASN A 115 9.23 -5.38 -22.06
N SER A 116 9.37 -6.68 -22.33
CA SER A 116 10.57 -7.26 -22.97
C SER A 116 10.80 -6.78 -24.40
N LEU A 117 9.73 -6.39 -25.10
CA LEU A 117 9.82 -5.88 -26.48
C LEU A 117 9.97 -4.35 -26.55
N ASN A 118 9.82 -3.64 -25.44
CA ASN A 118 9.93 -2.18 -25.40
C ASN A 118 11.39 -1.73 -25.24
N SER A 119 12.20 -2.05 -26.26
CA SER A 119 13.64 -1.81 -26.24
C SER A 119 13.98 -0.34 -26.45
N THR A 120 14.94 0.17 -25.66
CA THR A 120 15.50 1.50 -25.76
C THR A 120 17.04 1.43 -25.75
N ALA A 121 17.73 2.55 -25.90
CA ALA A 121 19.20 2.61 -25.80
C ALA A 121 19.73 2.19 -24.41
N SER A 122 18.88 2.26 -23.38
CA SER A 122 19.25 1.92 -21.99
C SER A 122 18.74 0.55 -21.52
N GLY A 123 18.20 -0.26 -22.42
CA GLY A 123 17.57 -1.54 -22.09
C GLY A 123 16.06 -1.53 -22.34
N ASN A 124 15.37 -2.54 -21.84
CA ASN A 124 13.93 -2.68 -22.01
C ASN A 124 13.19 -1.88 -20.93
N ARG A 125 12.46 -0.84 -21.33
CA ARG A 125 11.66 -0.02 -20.42
C ARG A 125 10.35 -0.72 -20.11
N SER A 126 10.07 -0.95 -18.83
CA SER A 126 8.77 -1.47 -18.38
C SER A 126 7.66 -0.45 -18.63
N LYS A 127 6.56 -0.91 -19.21
CA LYS A 127 5.28 -0.19 -19.30
C LYS A 127 4.31 -0.64 -18.20
N TYR A 128 4.40 -1.88 -17.77
CA TYR A 128 3.65 -2.48 -16.67
C TYR A 128 4.60 -2.90 -15.56
N VAL A 129 4.22 -2.61 -14.33
CA VAL A 129 5.01 -2.95 -13.14
C VAL A 129 4.09 -3.39 -12.00
N ILE A 130 4.66 -4.03 -10.99
CA ILE A 130 4.02 -4.20 -9.69
C ILE A 130 4.65 -3.18 -8.73
N GLU A 131 3.81 -2.32 -8.15
CA GLU A 131 4.17 -1.49 -7.02
C GLU A 131 3.83 -2.19 -5.69
N GLU A 132 4.57 -1.91 -4.64
CA GLU A 132 4.21 -2.24 -3.26
C GLU A 132 4.09 -0.97 -2.44
N ARG A 133 2.91 -0.73 -1.88
CA ARG A 133 2.67 0.38 -0.94
C ARG A 133 2.93 -0.11 0.47
N ARG A 134 3.83 0.56 1.17
CA ARG A 134 4.37 0.14 2.46
C ARG A 134 3.95 1.07 3.58
N VAL A 135 3.70 0.44 4.73
CA VAL A 135 3.48 1.10 6.02
C VAL A 135 4.36 0.38 7.03
N ASP A 136 5.54 0.90 7.27
CA ASP A 136 6.49 0.32 8.21
C ASP A 136 6.46 1.10 9.52
N GLN A 137 6.23 0.41 10.64
CA GLN A 137 5.96 1.07 11.91
C GLN A 137 6.86 0.59 13.04
N ASN A 138 7.14 1.53 13.96
CA ASN A 138 7.70 1.29 15.27
C ASN A 138 6.80 1.96 16.30
N ASP A 139 6.33 1.20 17.28
CA ASP A 139 5.33 1.63 18.26
C ASP A 139 5.79 1.19 19.66
N LEU A 140 6.08 2.14 20.53
CA LEU A 140 6.45 1.93 21.92
C LEU A 140 5.35 2.50 22.80
N ASN A 141 4.79 1.67 23.67
CA ASN A 141 3.83 2.08 24.68
C ASN A 141 4.37 1.72 26.05
N PHE A 142 4.32 2.67 26.96
CA PHE A 142 4.65 2.49 28.36
C PHE A 142 3.44 2.93 29.20
N ALA A 143 3.08 2.12 30.20
CA ALA A 143 2.01 2.44 31.12
C ALA A 143 2.38 2.00 32.53
N VAL A 144 2.08 2.86 33.50
CA VAL A 144 2.18 2.59 34.93
C VAL A 144 0.84 2.87 35.57
N ASN A 145 0.37 1.93 36.37
CA ASN A 145 -0.84 2.12 37.19
C ASN A 145 -0.49 1.81 38.65
N ALA A 146 -1.04 2.58 39.56
CA ALA A 146 -0.87 2.38 40.98
C ALA A 146 -2.21 2.47 41.73
N LYS A 147 -2.36 1.67 42.74
CA LYS A 147 -3.46 1.71 43.72
C LYS A 147 -2.88 1.89 45.08
N TRP A 148 -3.43 2.82 45.87
CA TRP A 148 -3.02 3.10 47.21
C TRP A 148 -4.23 3.22 48.15
N ASN A 149 -4.18 2.46 49.26
CA ASN A 149 -5.18 2.49 50.32
C ASN A 149 -4.58 3.13 51.57
N PRO A 150 -4.49 4.50 51.67
CA PRO A 150 -3.87 5.18 52.80
C PRO A 150 -4.60 4.92 54.12
N VAL A 151 -5.92 4.81 54.06
CA VAL A 151 -6.82 4.52 55.18
C VAL A 151 -7.94 3.57 54.75
N LYS A 152 -8.64 2.95 55.72
CA LYS A 152 -9.63 1.89 55.42
C LYS A 152 -10.79 2.36 54.52
N PHE A 153 -11.14 3.65 54.59
CA PHE A 153 -12.27 4.21 53.84
C PHE A 153 -11.86 4.92 52.54
N LEU A 154 -10.57 4.97 52.17
CA LEU A 154 -10.09 5.67 50.99
C LEU A 154 -9.21 4.79 50.13
N THR A 155 -9.59 4.64 48.88
CA THR A 155 -8.75 4.05 47.82
C THR A 155 -8.44 5.12 46.78
N VAL A 156 -7.17 5.32 46.51
CA VAL A 156 -6.67 6.22 45.45
C VAL A 156 -6.08 5.34 44.33
N ASN A 157 -6.49 5.59 43.11
CA ASN A 157 -5.88 4.97 41.92
C ASN A 157 -5.34 6.07 41.02
N GLY A 158 -4.23 5.80 40.37
CA GLY A 158 -3.64 6.69 39.38
C GLY A 158 -2.83 5.94 38.34
N GLY A 159 -2.64 6.57 37.22
CA GLY A 159 -1.85 5.99 36.14
C GLY A 159 -1.23 7.05 35.25
N LEU A 160 -0.13 6.63 34.63
CA LEU A 160 0.59 7.39 33.61
C LEU A 160 0.76 6.49 32.41
N SER A 161 0.61 7.04 31.22
CA SER A 161 0.96 6.36 29.99
C SER A 161 1.69 7.28 29.03
N TYR A 162 2.59 6.67 28.26
CA TYR A 162 3.31 7.33 27.19
C TYR A 162 3.33 6.43 25.96
N LYS A 163 2.94 6.99 24.83
CA LYS A 163 3.02 6.36 23.52
C LYS A 163 3.97 7.14 22.62
N TRP A 164 4.87 6.42 21.99
CA TRP A 164 5.68 6.89 20.88
C TRP A 164 5.45 5.99 19.68
N ASN A 165 5.10 6.60 18.55
CA ASN A 165 4.96 5.88 17.28
C ASN A 165 5.69 6.64 16.17
N ARG A 166 6.43 5.92 15.35
CA ARG A 166 7.01 6.37 14.10
C ARG A 166 6.58 5.42 13.01
N THR A 167 5.87 5.95 12.02
CA THR A 167 5.40 5.19 10.85
C THR A 167 5.95 5.81 9.58
N GLU A 168 6.57 5.01 8.74
CA GLU A 168 7.01 5.36 7.41
C GLU A 168 5.99 4.89 6.40
N TYR A 169 5.55 5.79 5.54
CA TYR A 169 4.67 5.54 4.40
C TYR A 169 5.44 5.78 3.13
N TYR A 170 5.58 4.75 2.31
CA TYR A 170 6.33 4.84 1.06
C TYR A 170 5.83 3.83 0.03
N LYS A 171 6.30 3.99 -1.21
CA LYS A 171 6.00 3.10 -2.33
C LYS A 171 7.31 2.61 -2.92
N ILE A 172 7.39 1.31 -3.23
CA ILE A 172 8.53 0.70 -3.92
C ILE A 172 8.08 0.02 -5.21
N LEU A 173 9.03 -0.11 -6.12
CA LEU A 173 8.90 -0.90 -7.33
C LEU A 173 9.17 -2.38 -6.99
N ASP A 174 8.12 -3.22 -6.90
CA ASP A 174 8.24 -4.62 -6.46
C ASP A 174 8.66 -5.55 -7.60
N ASP A 175 8.14 -5.35 -8.84
CA ASP A 175 8.47 -6.20 -9.99
C ASP A 175 8.36 -5.41 -11.30
N LEU A 176 9.39 -5.51 -12.13
CA LEU A 176 9.48 -4.87 -13.44
C LEU A 176 8.77 -5.64 -14.56
N LEU A 177 8.24 -6.82 -14.27
CA LEU A 177 7.53 -7.70 -15.21
C LEU A 177 8.31 -7.92 -16.54
N GLY A 178 9.61 -8.23 -16.42
CA GLY A 178 10.47 -8.58 -17.55
C GLY A 178 11.12 -7.41 -18.28
N GLY A 179 10.97 -6.19 -17.78
CA GLY A 179 11.79 -5.05 -18.23
C GLY A 179 13.03 -4.87 -17.36
N ASP A 180 13.90 -3.94 -17.76
CA ASP A 180 15.16 -3.64 -17.08
C ASP A 180 15.02 -2.44 -16.13
N TYR A 181 14.11 -1.50 -16.45
CA TYR A 181 13.87 -0.30 -15.66
C TYR A 181 12.44 0.25 -15.88
N TYR A 182 12.01 1.14 -14.99
CA TYR A 182 10.77 1.91 -15.08
C TYR A 182 11.08 3.41 -14.98
N VAL A 183 10.22 4.27 -15.55
CA VAL A 183 10.39 5.72 -15.49
C VAL A 183 9.27 6.34 -14.68
N ASN A 184 9.63 7.16 -13.69
CA ASN A 184 8.67 7.80 -12.79
C ASN A 184 8.14 9.10 -13.41
N ILE A 185 7.11 8.99 -14.24
CA ILE A 185 6.48 10.11 -14.95
C ILE A 185 4.99 10.15 -14.63
N ASP A 186 4.45 11.35 -14.43
CA ASP A 186 3.03 11.60 -14.39
C ASP A 186 2.48 11.69 -15.82
N GLN A 187 1.76 10.65 -16.25
CA GLN A 187 1.21 10.56 -17.61
C GLN A 187 0.14 11.63 -17.91
N PHE A 188 -0.51 12.19 -16.90
CA PHE A 188 -1.49 13.25 -17.09
C PHE A 188 -0.79 14.60 -17.31
N ALA A 189 0.24 14.88 -16.52
CA ALA A 189 1.07 16.05 -16.69
C ALA A 189 1.82 16.00 -18.04
N GLU A 190 2.32 14.83 -18.45
CA GLU A 190 2.98 14.66 -19.75
C GLU A 190 2.08 15.01 -20.92
N ARG A 191 0.79 14.67 -20.87
CA ARG A 191 -0.16 15.03 -21.92
C ARG A 191 -0.26 16.55 -22.10
N ASP A 192 -0.24 17.30 -21.01
CA ASP A 192 -0.42 18.75 -21.01
C ASP A 192 0.91 19.50 -21.19
N PHE A 193 2.03 18.91 -20.77
CA PHE A 193 3.35 19.54 -20.69
C PHE A 193 4.48 18.71 -21.31
N ALA A 194 4.21 17.94 -22.37
CA ALA A 194 5.20 17.06 -23.00
C ALA A 194 6.53 17.75 -23.40
N ALA A 195 6.47 19.04 -23.73
CA ALA A 195 7.66 19.83 -24.06
C ALA A 195 8.48 20.32 -22.84
N TYR A 196 7.98 20.09 -21.62
CA TYR A 196 8.56 20.60 -20.38
C TYR A 196 8.87 19.46 -19.40
N PRO A 197 10.00 18.75 -19.56
CA PRO A 197 10.31 17.55 -18.76
C PRO A 197 10.34 17.77 -17.25
N THR A 198 10.58 18.98 -16.78
CA THR A 198 10.55 19.35 -15.36
C THR A 198 9.15 19.32 -14.76
N MET A 199 8.11 19.45 -15.59
CA MET A 199 6.71 19.51 -15.16
C MET A 199 6.01 18.14 -15.16
N ILE A 200 6.62 17.12 -15.76
CA ILE A 200 6.01 15.80 -15.93
C ILE A 200 6.53 14.76 -14.92
N GLN A 201 7.46 15.14 -14.06
CA GLN A 201 8.04 14.23 -13.07
C GLN A 201 7.13 14.09 -11.84
N ASN A 202 6.92 12.86 -11.36
CA ASN A 202 6.26 12.63 -10.08
C ASN A 202 7.10 13.10 -8.87
N ASP A 203 8.44 13.03 -8.98
CA ASP A 203 9.34 13.73 -8.06
C ASP A 203 9.71 15.08 -8.68
N LEU A 204 9.09 16.15 -8.22
CA LEU A 204 9.20 17.50 -8.78
C LEU A 204 10.64 18.01 -8.85
N ASP A 205 11.50 17.63 -7.90
CA ASP A 205 12.86 18.10 -7.82
C ASP A 205 13.87 17.19 -8.52
N TYR A 206 13.49 15.97 -8.84
CA TYR A 206 14.43 14.98 -9.37
C TYR A 206 15.08 15.45 -10.68
N TYR A 207 14.26 15.90 -11.63
CA TYR A 207 14.79 16.41 -12.91
C TYR A 207 15.65 17.64 -12.72
N LEU A 208 15.26 18.57 -11.84
CA LEU A 208 16.03 19.78 -11.54
C LEU A 208 17.41 19.45 -10.95
N ARG A 209 17.48 18.40 -10.11
CA ARG A 209 18.76 17.96 -9.51
C ARG A 209 19.63 17.14 -10.45
N ASN A 210 19.02 16.34 -11.35
CA ASN A 210 19.72 15.30 -12.09
C ASN A 210 19.75 15.53 -13.60
N GLY A 211 18.96 16.48 -14.12
CA GLY A 211 18.88 16.79 -15.57
C GLY A 211 18.22 15.70 -16.43
N ALA A 212 17.60 14.69 -15.81
CA ALA A 212 16.95 13.57 -16.48
C ALA A 212 15.75 13.06 -15.70
N ALA A 213 14.86 12.32 -16.37
CA ALA A 213 13.75 11.62 -15.72
C ALA A 213 14.25 10.54 -14.76
N GLN A 214 13.56 10.36 -13.65
CA GLN A 214 13.90 9.31 -12.68
C GLN A 214 13.70 7.93 -13.29
N THR A 215 14.77 7.17 -13.41
CA THR A 215 14.74 5.75 -13.75
C THR A 215 14.77 4.91 -12.48
N LEU A 216 13.94 3.88 -12.42
CA LEU A 216 13.74 3.04 -11.25
C LEU A 216 14.13 1.61 -11.56
N ALA A 217 14.90 1.02 -10.65
CA ALA A 217 15.16 -0.42 -10.58
C ALA A 217 14.19 -1.08 -9.59
N GLN A 218 14.15 -2.41 -9.60
CA GLN A 218 13.38 -3.17 -8.61
C GLN A 218 13.89 -2.87 -7.20
N GLY A 219 12.97 -2.56 -6.30
CA GLY A 219 13.25 -2.19 -4.91
C GLY A 219 13.37 -0.69 -4.65
N ASP A 220 13.46 0.14 -5.69
CA ASP A 220 13.57 1.59 -5.53
C ASP A 220 12.27 2.20 -5.00
N LYS A 221 12.42 3.19 -4.13
CA LYS A 221 11.31 4.01 -3.65
C LYS A 221 10.95 5.07 -4.69
N TYR A 222 9.65 5.30 -4.85
CA TYR A 222 9.15 6.32 -5.77
C TYR A 222 7.74 6.82 -5.39
N GLY A 223 7.36 7.94 -5.96
CA GLY A 223 6.04 8.55 -5.77
C GLY A 223 5.92 9.27 -4.43
N TYR A 224 6.05 8.56 -3.32
CA TYR A 224 6.04 9.18 -1.99
C TYR A 224 6.90 8.40 -1.00
N ASP A 225 7.49 9.14 -0.04
CA ASP A 225 8.18 8.62 1.14
C ASP A 225 8.11 9.67 2.25
N TYR A 226 7.35 9.40 3.30
CA TYR A 226 7.18 10.32 4.41
C TYR A 226 6.98 9.60 5.73
N TYR A 227 7.25 10.32 6.82
CA TYR A 227 7.13 9.82 8.19
C TYR A 227 6.02 10.52 8.95
N ALA A 228 5.20 9.72 9.67
CA ALA A 228 4.32 10.22 10.71
C ALA A 228 4.91 9.91 12.08
N HIS A 229 4.93 10.92 12.95
CA HIS A 229 5.36 10.78 14.33
C HIS A 229 4.21 11.13 15.27
N VAL A 230 3.86 10.19 16.16
CA VAL A 230 2.83 10.40 17.18
C VAL A 230 3.47 10.26 18.56
N ARG A 231 3.26 11.25 19.42
CA ARG A 231 3.63 11.20 20.84
C ARG A 231 2.40 11.55 21.63
N ARG A 232 2.09 10.73 22.63
CA ARG A 232 0.95 10.94 23.51
C ARG A 232 1.38 10.64 24.94
N ALA A 233 1.11 11.57 25.84
CA ALA A 233 1.29 11.39 27.28
C ALA A 233 -0.08 11.57 27.95
N GLU A 234 -0.41 10.69 28.87
CA GLU A 234 -1.65 10.75 29.62
C GLU A 234 -1.38 10.50 31.09
N ALA A 235 -2.12 11.19 31.95
CA ALA A 235 -2.17 10.97 33.38
C ALA A 235 -3.63 10.97 33.85
N TRP A 236 -3.95 10.10 34.78
CA TRP A 236 -5.26 10.05 35.39
C TRP A 236 -5.17 9.72 36.88
N ALA A 237 -6.13 10.18 37.65
CA ALA A 237 -6.27 9.84 39.06
C ALA A 237 -7.75 9.70 39.41
N SER A 238 -8.06 8.82 40.35
CA SER A 238 -9.40 8.68 40.91
C SER A 238 -9.33 8.34 42.41
N GLY A 239 -10.32 8.82 43.17
CA GLY A 239 -10.50 8.53 44.59
C GLY A 239 -11.86 7.84 44.82
N ARG A 240 -11.88 6.79 45.64
CA ARG A 240 -13.10 6.11 46.09
C ARG A 240 -13.17 6.12 47.57
N PHE A 241 -14.30 6.65 48.12
CA PHE A 241 -14.66 6.61 49.53
C PHE A 241 -15.69 5.50 49.76
N THR A 242 -15.50 4.68 50.82
CA THR A 242 -16.41 3.58 51.18
C THR A 242 -16.70 3.60 52.66
#